data_5de3cea2b23057dd3e967e4765ea7a51
#
_entry.id   5de3cea2b23057dd3e967e4765ea7a51
#
_cell.length_a   1.000
_cell.length_b   1.000
_cell.length_c   1.000
_cell.angle_alpha   90.00
_cell.angle_beta   90.00
_cell.angle_gamma   90.00
#
_symmetry.space_group_name_H-M   'P 1'
#
loop_
_entity.id
_entity.type
_entity.pdbx_description
1 polymer ?
#
loop_
_entity_poly.entity_id
_entity_poly.type
_entity_poly.pdbx_seq_one_letter_code
_entity_poly.pdbx_strand_id
1 'polypeptide(L)'
;AKSINETRNENEKVWVLGVDRDQTEEGKYKSKDGKESNFVLASSLKQVGKTVQDIANQTAKGKFPGGKTTTFGLKDGGVDLTTTNLSEDAKKAVEEAKAKILDGSITVPDK
;
A
#
# COMPACT_ATOMS: atom_id res chain seq x y z
N ALA A 1 -18.20 1.58 1.50
CA ALA A 1 -18.08 0.36 0.67
C ALA A 1 -18.84 -0.81 1.29
N LYS A 2 -18.65 -1.10 2.59
CA LYS A 2 -19.26 -2.28 3.24
C LYS A 2 -20.77 -2.36 3.03
N SER A 3 -21.53 -1.32 3.39
CA SER A 3 -22.98 -1.27 3.25
C SER A 3 -23.48 -1.49 1.81
N ILE A 4 -22.73 -1.03 0.81
CA ILE A 4 -23.04 -1.25 -0.60
C ILE A 4 -22.79 -2.72 -0.96
N ASN A 5 -21.66 -3.27 -0.56
CA ASN A 5 -21.30 -4.64 -0.89
C ASN A 5 -22.21 -5.69 -0.22
N GLU A 6 -22.73 -5.41 0.97
CA GLU A 6 -23.71 -6.25 1.66
C GLU A 6 -25.05 -6.36 0.92
N THR A 7 -25.34 -5.43 0.03
CA THR A 7 -26.56 -5.46 -0.84
C THR A 7 -26.33 -6.07 -2.21
N ARG A 8 -25.09 -6.49 -2.52
CA ARG A 8 -24.68 -7.04 -3.82
C ARG A 8 -24.23 -8.48 -3.71
N ASN A 9 -24.26 -9.20 -4.82
CA ASN A 9 -23.65 -10.52 -4.92
C ASN A 9 -22.11 -10.38 -4.92
N GLU A 10 -21.42 -11.45 -4.57
CA GLU A 10 -19.95 -11.41 -4.42
C GLU A 10 -19.21 -10.93 -5.70
N ASN A 11 -19.67 -11.35 -6.87
CA ASN A 11 -19.09 -10.98 -8.17
C ASN A 11 -19.41 -9.54 -8.63
N GLU A 12 -20.30 -8.83 -7.92
CA GLU A 12 -20.68 -7.44 -8.20
C GLU A 12 -20.10 -6.44 -7.19
N LYS A 13 -19.12 -6.88 -6.40
CA LYS A 13 -18.55 -6.05 -5.35
C LYS A 13 -17.83 -4.81 -5.88
N VAL A 14 -17.93 -3.74 -5.11
CA VAL A 14 -17.18 -2.51 -5.32
C VAL A 14 -15.85 -2.65 -4.56
N TRP A 15 -14.76 -2.57 -5.29
CA TRP A 15 -13.42 -2.64 -4.73
C TRP A 15 -12.99 -1.32 -4.09
N VAL A 16 -12.14 -1.42 -3.07
CA VAL A 16 -11.57 -0.29 -2.35
C VAL A 16 -10.05 -0.44 -2.31
N LEU A 17 -9.35 0.66 -2.49
CA LEU A 17 -7.91 0.76 -2.22
C LEU A 17 -7.71 1.40 -0.85
N GLY A 18 -6.95 0.74 0.00
CA GLY A 18 -6.56 1.24 1.30
C GLY A 18 -5.33 2.16 1.22
N VAL A 19 -5.11 2.97 2.24
CA VAL A 19 -3.98 3.90 2.34
C VAL A 19 -3.40 3.89 3.75
N ASP A 20 -2.12 4.23 3.86
CA ASP A 20 -1.30 4.33 5.06
C ASP A 20 -0.87 2.98 5.66
N ARG A 21 -1.78 2.05 5.83
CA ARG A 21 -1.54 0.72 6.39
C ARG A 21 -2.32 -0.34 5.62
N ASP A 22 -2.00 -1.60 5.86
CA ASP A 22 -2.80 -2.71 5.32
C ASP A 22 -4.20 -2.70 5.94
N GLN A 23 -5.21 -2.43 5.11
CA GLN A 23 -6.62 -2.37 5.49
C GLN A 23 -7.40 -3.63 5.06
N THR A 24 -6.71 -4.70 4.68
CA THR A 24 -7.34 -5.94 4.22
C THR A 24 -8.33 -6.51 5.25
N GLU A 25 -8.00 -6.48 6.54
CA GLU A 25 -8.89 -6.95 7.59
C GLU A 25 -10.20 -6.15 7.70
N GLU A 26 -10.16 -4.85 7.38
CA GLU A 26 -11.33 -3.96 7.39
C GLU A 26 -12.26 -4.20 6.19
N GLY A 27 -11.79 -4.90 5.16
CA GLY A 27 -12.53 -5.23 3.96
C GLY A 27 -13.46 -6.44 4.09
N LYS A 28 -13.39 -7.18 5.17
CA LYS A 28 -14.22 -8.38 5.39
C LYS A 28 -15.70 -8.03 5.51
N TYR A 29 -16.52 -8.72 4.74
CA TYR A 29 -17.98 -8.55 4.74
C TYR A 29 -18.69 -9.82 4.30
N LYS A 30 -20.00 -9.87 4.49
CA LYS A 30 -20.87 -10.92 3.98
C LYS A 30 -21.74 -10.36 2.87
N SER A 31 -21.67 -10.96 1.69
CA SER A 31 -22.43 -10.53 0.52
C SER A 31 -23.92 -10.89 0.64
N LYS A 32 -24.75 -10.34 -0.25
CA LYS A 32 -26.19 -10.61 -0.29
C LYS A 32 -26.53 -12.10 -0.43
N ASP A 33 -25.71 -12.85 -1.15
CA ASP A 33 -25.82 -14.30 -1.34
C ASP A 33 -25.25 -15.12 -0.18
N GLY A 34 -24.87 -14.46 0.93
CA GLY A 34 -24.43 -15.08 2.17
C GLY A 34 -22.97 -15.53 2.19
N LYS A 35 -22.19 -15.24 1.15
CA LYS A 35 -20.77 -15.59 1.07
C LYS A 35 -19.90 -14.57 1.81
N GLU A 36 -18.90 -15.08 2.52
CA GLU A 36 -17.85 -14.24 3.09
C GLU A 36 -16.89 -13.81 1.99
N SER A 37 -16.57 -12.52 1.94
CA SER A 37 -15.71 -11.93 0.93
C SER A 37 -14.94 -10.72 1.50
N ASN A 38 -14.06 -10.16 0.69
CA ASN A 38 -13.28 -8.98 1.04
C ASN A 38 -13.31 -7.99 -0.11
N PHE A 39 -13.56 -6.72 0.20
CA PHE A 39 -13.63 -5.66 -0.81
C PHE A 39 -12.35 -4.81 -0.91
N VAL A 40 -11.35 -4.99 -0.03
CA VAL A 40 -10.08 -4.28 -0.14
C VAL A 40 -9.21 -5.00 -1.18
N LEU A 41 -8.98 -4.35 -2.30
CA LEU A 41 -8.20 -4.89 -3.41
C LEU A 41 -6.70 -4.89 -3.09
N ALA A 42 -6.22 -3.75 -2.62
CA ALA A 42 -4.83 -3.51 -2.24
C ALA A 42 -4.77 -2.33 -1.26
N SER A 43 -3.65 -2.17 -0.57
CA SER A 43 -3.41 -1.01 0.28
C SER A 43 -2.03 -0.43 -0.01
N SER A 44 -1.98 0.89 -0.17
CA SER A 44 -0.73 1.64 -0.21
C SER A 44 -0.21 1.80 1.22
N LEU A 45 1.00 1.33 1.46
CA LEU A 45 1.62 1.32 2.79
C LEU A 45 2.55 2.52 2.95
N LYS A 46 2.46 3.16 4.10
CA LYS A 46 3.45 4.14 4.56
C LYS A 46 4.27 3.51 5.69
N GLN A 47 5.53 3.23 5.43
CA GLN A 47 6.43 2.53 6.34
C GLN A 47 6.99 3.47 7.42
N VAL A 48 6.09 4.06 8.22
CA VAL A 48 6.43 5.04 9.25
C VAL A 48 7.41 4.48 10.29
N GLY A 49 7.18 3.25 10.73
CA GLY A 49 8.07 2.59 11.72
C GLY A 49 9.51 2.47 11.21
N LYS A 50 9.69 2.05 9.95
CA LYS A 50 11.02 1.96 9.32
C LYS A 50 11.68 3.33 9.22
N THR A 51 10.93 4.34 8.79
CA THR A 51 11.43 5.71 8.65
C THR A 51 11.92 6.26 10.00
N VAL A 52 11.14 6.09 11.07
CA VAL A 52 11.53 6.51 12.42
C VAL A 52 12.78 5.76 12.89
N GLN A 53 12.85 4.46 12.65
CA GLN A 53 14.02 3.65 12.99
C GLN A 53 15.29 4.11 12.23
N ASP A 54 15.16 4.41 10.95
CA ASP A 54 16.28 4.90 10.12
C ASP A 54 16.81 6.24 10.64
N ILE A 55 15.94 7.20 11.00
CA ILE A 55 16.32 8.47 11.60
C ILE A 55 16.98 8.27 12.96
N ALA A 56 16.45 7.40 13.81
CA ALA A 56 17.05 7.09 15.11
C ALA A 56 18.45 6.48 14.95
N ASN A 57 18.64 5.57 14.01
CA ASN A 57 19.94 4.98 13.69
C ASN A 57 20.94 6.00 13.16
N GLN A 58 20.50 6.92 12.30
CA GLN A 58 21.36 8.02 11.81
C GLN A 58 21.78 8.94 12.96
N THR A 59 20.87 9.26 13.86
CA THR A 59 21.15 10.08 15.05
C THR A 59 22.17 9.42 15.96
N ALA A 60 22.01 8.12 16.23
CA ALA A 60 22.95 7.34 17.03
C ALA A 60 24.37 7.32 16.44
N LYS A 61 24.47 7.42 15.11
CA LYS A 61 25.73 7.53 14.36
C LYS A 61 26.25 8.96 14.23
N GLY A 62 25.66 9.93 14.94
CA GLY A 62 26.04 11.34 14.90
C GLY A 62 25.63 12.08 13.61
N LYS A 63 24.70 11.52 12.83
CA LYS A 63 24.24 12.08 11.53
C LYS A 63 22.77 12.50 11.56
N PHE A 64 22.35 13.18 12.62
CA PHE A 64 20.97 13.64 12.73
C PHE A 64 20.62 14.63 11.60
N PRO A 65 19.59 14.35 10.77
CA PRO A 65 19.22 15.18 9.62
C PRO A 65 18.32 16.36 9.99
N GLY A 66 18.48 16.95 11.17
CA GLY A 66 17.68 18.08 11.64
C GLY A 66 17.72 19.28 10.72
N GLY A 67 16.62 20.01 10.60
CA GLY A 67 16.50 21.20 9.76
C GLY A 67 16.42 20.92 8.25
N LYS A 68 16.29 19.66 7.84
CA LYS A 68 16.17 19.25 6.43
C LYS A 68 14.85 18.52 6.19
N THR A 69 14.29 18.74 5.01
CA THR A 69 13.19 17.90 4.49
C THR A 69 13.78 16.66 3.84
N THR A 70 13.35 15.48 4.27
CA THR A 70 13.77 14.21 3.69
C THR A 70 12.56 13.50 3.09
N THR A 71 12.64 13.12 1.81
CA THR A 71 11.59 12.37 1.12
C THR A 71 11.95 10.88 1.15
N PHE A 72 11.01 10.05 1.63
CA PHE A 72 11.15 8.60 1.65
C PHE A 72 10.24 7.99 0.60
N GLY A 73 10.83 7.48 -0.46
CA GLY A 73 10.14 6.84 -1.57
C GLY A 73 10.20 5.31 -1.51
N LEU A 74 9.83 4.68 -2.63
CA LEU A 74 9.90 3.23 -2.81
C LEU A 74 11.34 2.71 -2.67
N LYS A 75 12.31 3.45 -3.19
CA LYS A 75 13.74 3.14 -3.16
C LYS A 75 14.31 3.06 -1.75
N ASP A 76 13.79 3.89 -0.85
CA ASP A 76 14.18 3.94 0.57
C ASP A 76 13.37 2.94 1.41
N GLY A 77 12.40 2.26 0.81
CA GLY A 77 11.45 1.40 1.50
C GLY A 77 10.49 2.17 2.40
N GLY A 78 10.26 3.48 2.11
CA GLY A 78 9.34 4.33 2.86
C GLY A 78 7.87 4.14 2.48
N VAL A 79 7.62 3.60 1.29
CA VAL A 79 6.29 3.24 0.79
C VAL A 79 6.29 1.86 0.17
N ASP A 80 5.14 1.19 0.16
CA ASP A 80 4.95 -0.12 -0.46
C ASP A 80 3.48 -0.32 -0.84
N LEU A 81 3.15 -1.46 -1.42
CA LEU A 81 1.79 -1.84 -1.81
C LEU A 81 1.52 -3.29 -1.40
N THR A 82 0.36 -3.55 -0.78
CA THR A 82 -0.10 -4.93 -0.59
C THR A 82 -0.68 -5.49 -1.90
N THR A 83 -0.52 -6.78 -2.12
CA THR A 83 -0.98 -7.46 -3.35
C THR A 83 -1.89 -8.65 -3.07
N THR A 84 -2.39 -8.78 -1.83
CA THR A 84 -3.08 -9.96 -1.33
C THR A 84 -4.30 -10.35 -2.17
N ASN A 85 -5.12 -9.39 -2.57
CA ASN A 85 -6.36 -9.60 -3.33
C ASN A 85 -6.24 -9.24 -4.82
N LEU A 86 -5.02 -9.02 -5.31
CA LEU A 86 -4.77 -8.80 -6.74
C LEU A 86 -4.72 -10.12 -7.51
N SER A 87 -5.17 -10.10 -8.77
CA SER A 87 -4.93 -11.20 -9.71
C SER A 87 -3.43 -11.37 -9.99
N GLU A 88 -3.02 -12.56 -10.48
CA GLU A 88 -1.62 -12.82 -10.81
C GLU A 88 -1.08 -11.86 -11.87
N ASP A 89 -1.89 -11.53 -12.89
CA ASP A 89 -1.51 -10.56 -13.91
C ASP A 89 -1.32 -9.14 -13.34
N ALA A 90 -2.20 -8.75 -12.40
CA ALA A 90 -2.08 -7.45 -11.71
C ALA A 90 -0.86 -7.40 -10.79
N LYS A 91 -0.55 -8.49 -10.08
CA LYS A 91 0.67 -8.60 -9.28
C LYS A 91 1.91 -8.42 -10.14
N LYS A 92 1.96 -9.09 -11.29
CA LYS A 92 3.06 -8.99 -12.23
C LYS A 92 3.25 -7.57 -12.76
N ALA A 93 2.16 -6.90 -13.13
CA ALA A 93 2.20 -5.50 -13.56
C ALA A 93 2.70 -4.56 -12.45
N VAL A 94 2.32 -4.80 -11.19
CA VAL A 94 2.82 -4.04 -10.04
C VAL A 94 4.32 -4.25 -9.84
N GLU A 95 4.81 -5.49 -9.91
CA GLU A 95 6.24 -5.78 -9.76
C GLU A 95 7.07 -5.16 -10.89
N GLU A 96 6.58 -5.19 -12.14
CA GLU A 96 7.23 -4.51 -13.26
C GLU A 96 7.27 -2.99 -13.06
N ALA A 97 6.19 -2.38 -12.59
CA ALA A 97 6.15 -0.95 -12.29
C ALA A 97 7.11 -0.58 -11.15
N LYS A 98 7.16 -1.38 -10.09
CA LYS A 98 8.11 -1.21 -8.98
C LYS A 98 9.56 -1.27 -9.48
N ALA A 99 9.89 -2.25 -10.32
CA ALA A 99 11.22 -2.37 -10.90
C ALA A 99 11.60 -1.14 -11.72
N LYS A 100 10.69 -0.60 -12.55
CA LYS A 100 10.91 0.61 -13.35
C LYS A 100 11.08 1.88 -12.51
N ILE A 101 10.45 1.97 -11.35
CA ILE A 101 10.66 3.07 -10.41
C ILE A 101 12.02 2.94 -9.73
N LEU A 102 12.41 1.73 -9.35
CA LEU A 102 13.68 1.45 -8.67
C LEU A 102 14.89 1.66 -9.59
N ASP A 103 14.79 1.31 -10.88
CA ASP A 103 15.85 1.51 -11.87
C ASP A 103 15.90 2.94 -12.42
N GLY A 104 14.89 3.78 -12.14
CA GLY A 104 14.81 5.16 -12.55
C GLY A 104 14.17 5.40 -13.93
N SER A 105 13.65 4.35 -14.59
CA SER A 105 12.93 4.47 -15.87
C SER A 105 11.61 5.23 -15.70
N ILE A 106 11.01 5.15 -14.51
CA ILE A 106 9.83 5.92 -14.13
C ILE A 106 10.20 6.81 -12.94
N THR A 107 9.97 8.11 -13.08
CA THR A 107 10.13 9.08 -11.99
C THR A 107 8.77 9.45 -11.43
N VAL A 108 8.57 9.23 -10.13
CA VAL A 108 7.36 9.68 -9.43
C VAL A 108 7.58 11.14 -9.02
N PRO A 109 6.74 12.09 -9.48
CA PRO A 109 6.87 13.48 -9.09
C PRO A 109 6.54 13.67 -7.61
N ASP A 110 7.30 14.54 -6.95
CA ASP A 110 7.13 14.89 -5.53
C ASP A 110 6.51 16.29 -5.32
N LYS A 111 6.09 16.91 -6.42
CA LYS A 111 5.45 18.25 -6.47
C LYS A 111 4.30 18.26 -7.48
#